data_e17ea9dbd7d6c5208e2cbfbf16f42dd5
#
_entry.id   e17ea9dbd7d6c5208e2cbfbf16f42dd5
#
_cell.length_a   1.000
_cell.length_b   1.000
_cell.length_c   1.000
_cell.angle_alpha   90.00
_cell.angle_beta   90.00
_cell.angle_gamma   90.00
#
_symmetry.space_group_name_H-M   'P 1'
#
loop_
_entity.id
_entity.type
_entity.pdbx_description
1 polymer ?
#
loop_
_entity_poly.entity_id
_entity_poly.type
_entity_poly.pdbx_seq_one_letter_code
_entity_poly.pdbx_strand_id
1 'polypeptide(L)'
;MQDKSPPILLRIIFLSLFLGMTGCAVMDKSECSHADWHGLGKKDALKGEDGFSAREKSCRKHGLGADKASYDRGFQEGLAGFCTAASGRHHGQGGGTYQRGFCPAHTESDFLSGYTPAQQKYKFQQKINALQAKIAANDDLLREESRRTPKNSSEIDRLGAETKRLKEELRMQMYLRVLD
;
A
#
# COMPACT_ATOMS: atom_id res chain seq x y z
N MET A 1 -30.90 -6.65 -44.96
CA MET A 1 -29.97 -5.78 -44.25
C MET A 1 -30.08 -6.14 -42.78
N GLN A 2 -29.09 -6.90 -42.23
CA GLN A 2 -29.07 -7.32 -40.83
C GLN A 2 -28.28 -6.28 -40.05
N ASP A 3 -28.95 -5.62 -39.12
CA ASP A 3 -28.39 -4.68 -38.18
C ASP A 3 -27.55 -5.44 -37.14
N LYS A 4 -26.21 -5.38 -37.26
CA LYS A 4 -25.25 -5.98 -36.33
C LYS A 4 -24.90 -4.98 -35.23
N SER A 5 -25.86 -4.67 -34.36
CA SER A 5 -25.55 -3.93 -33.14
C SER A 5 -24.74 -4.83 -32.20
N PRO A 6 -23.57 -4.40 -31.69
CA PRO A 6 -22.80 -5.21 -30.76
C PRO A 6 -23.56 -5.41 -29.45
N PRO A 7 -23.40 -6.57 -28.78
CA PRO A 7 -24.13 -6.90 -27.56
C PRO A 7 -23.86 -5.88 -26.44
N ILE A 8 -24.89 -5.59 -25.69
CA ILE A 8 -24.90 -4.58 -24.59
C ILE A 8 -23.73 -4.77 -23.62
N LEU A 9 -23.32 -6.02 -23.39
CA LEU A 9 -22.14 -6.38 -22.58
C LEU A 9 -20.82 -5.75 -23.10
N LEU A 10 -20.65 -5.70 -24.43
CA LEU A 10 -19.45 -5.12 -25.04
C LEU A 10 -19.40 -3.57 -24.88
N ARG A 11 -20.57 -2.93 -24.86
CA ARG A 11 -20.69 -1.48 -24.60
C ARG A 11 -20.39 -1.10 -23.14
N ILE A 12 -20.76 -1.97 -22.19
CA ILE A 12 -20.48 -1.75 -20.75
C ILE A 12 -18.98 -1.90 -20.46
N ILE A 13 -18.31 -2.87 -21.10
CA ILE A 13 -16.87 -3.09 -20.96
C ILE A 13 -16.07 -1.92 -21.56
N PHE A 14 -16.53 -1.34 -22.68
CA PHE A 14 -15.86 -0.17 -23.28
C PHE A 14 -16.07 1.13 -22.48
N LEU A 15 -17.20 1.28 -21.79
CA LEU A 15 -17.49 2.46 -20.98
C LEU A 15 -16.71 2.45 -19.64
N SER A 16 -16.45 1.25 -19.09
CA SER A 16 -15.66 1.11 -17.84
C SER A 16 -14.16 1.30 -18.05
N LEU A 17 -13.64 1.15 -19.27
CA LEU A 17 -12.21 1.31 -19.58
C LEU A 17 -11.77 2.78 -19.71
N PHE A 18 -12.73 3.73 -19.85
CA PHE A 18 -12.42 5.17 -20.00
C PHE A 18 -12.38 5.94 -18.68
N LEU A 19 -12.76 5.35 -17.53
CA LEU A 19 -12.76 6.02 -16.23
C LEU A 19 -11.40 5.97 -15.48
N GLY A 20 -10.35 5.42 -16.08
CA GLY A 20 -9.09 5.12 -15.39
C GLY A 20 -7.92 6.09 -15.61
N MET A 21 -8.07 7.21 -16.32
CA MET A 21 -6.94 8.11 -16.63
C MET A 21 -7.14 9.57 -16.21
N THR A 22 -7.83 9.83 -15.13
CA THR A 22 -7.60 11.09 -14.42
C THR A 22 -6.33 10.90 -13.60
N GLY A 23 -5.15 11.06 -14.22
CA GLY A 23 -3.92 11.31 -13.48
C GLY A 23 -4.19 12.52 -12.60
N CYS A 24 -4.34 12.30 -11.28
CA CYS A 24 -4.48 13.38 -10.33
C CYS A 24 -3.31 14.33 -10.55
N ALA A 25 -3.57 15.51 -11.12
CA ALA A 25 -2.61 16.59 -11.05
C ALA A 25 -2.35 16.82 -9.57
N VAL A 26 -1.09 16.81 -9.17
CA VAL A 26 -0.72 16.94 -7.75
C VAL A 26 -1.20 18.28 -7.20
N MET A 27 -1.27 19.33 -8.04
CA MET A 27 -1.86 20.63 -7.73
C MET A 27 -2.43 21.28 -9.01
N ASP A 28 -3.58 21.93 -8.90
CA ASP A 28 -4.13 22.73 -9.97
C ASP A 28 -3.57 24.17 -9.98
N LYS A 29 -4.02 25.00 -10.94
CA LYS A 29 -3.53 26.38 -11.06
C LYS A 29 -3.90 27.25 -9.85
N SER A 30 -5.11 27.07 -9.28
CA SER A 30 -5.58 27.82 -8.13
C SER A 30 -4.82 27.43 -6.88
N GLU A 31 -4.64 26.12 -6.66
CA GLU A 31 -3.83 25.58 -5.57
C GLU A 31 -2.38 26.09 -5.64
N CYS A 32 -1.78 26.11 -6.83
CA CYS A 32 -0.42 26.63 -7.01
C CYS A 32 -0.29 28.13 -6.73
N SER A 33 -1.31 28.95 -7.09
CA SER A 33 -1.25 30.43 -6.92
C SER A 33 -1.43 30.86 -5.45
N HIS A 34 -2.07 30.02 -4.62
CA HIS A 34 -2.34 30.31 -3.21
C HIS A 34 -1.67 29.30 -2.27
N ALA A 35 -0.66 28.56 -2.74
CA ALA A 35 -0.04 27.50 -2.00
C ALA A 35 0.65 28.01 -0.72
N ASP A 36 0.24 27.47 0.43
CA ASP A 36 1.02 27.54 1.66
C ASP A 36 2.15 26.49 1.61
N TRP A 37 3.28 26.88 1.00
CA TRP A 37 4.43 25.99 0.85
C TRP A 37 4.99 25.48 2.17
N HIS A 38 4.96 26.32 3.23
CA HIS A 38 5.38 25.91 4.56
C HIS A 38 4.46 24.82 5.12
N GLY A 39 3.14 25.05 5.09
CA GLY A 39 2.15 24.08 5.54
C GLY A 39 2.21 22.77 4.75
N LEU A 40 2.44 22.86 3.42
CA LEU A 40 2.61 21.68 2.56
C LEU A 40 3.86 20.87 2.97
N GLY A 41 5.00 21.52 3.17
CA GLY A 41 6.23 20.86 3.62
C GLY A 41 6.04 20.14 4.96
N LYS A 42 5.45 20.83 5.94
CA LYS A 42 5.15 20.26 7.26
C LYS A 42 4.22 19.05 7.17
N LYS A 43 3.17 19.15 6.36
CA LYS A 43 2.21 18.05 6.15
C LYS A 43 2.84 16.83 5.47
N ASP A 44 3.68 17.05 4.47
CA ASP A 44 4.36 15.97 3.75
C ASP A 44 5.35 15.26 4.68
N ALA A 45 6.18 15.99 5.42
CA ALA A 45 7.11 15.42 6.39
C ALA A 45 6.40 14.60 7.48
N LEU A 46 5.26 15.09 8.02
CA LEU A 46 4.46 14.36 9.00
C LEU A 46 3.88 13.05 8.47
N LYS A 47 3.77 12.90 7.15
CA LYS A 47 3.37 11.64 6.50
C LYS A 47 4.55 10.72 6.17
N GLY A 48 5.78 11.19 6.29
CA GLY A 48 6.96 10.48 5.86
C GLY A 48 7.18 10.54 4.34
N GLU A 49 6.74 11.60 3.67
CA GLU A 49 6.79 11.80 2.23
C GLU A 49 7.53 13.11 1.90
N ASP A 50 8.27 13.14 0.78
CA ASP A 50 8.76 14.39 0.18
C ASP A 50 8.01 14.63 -1.13
N GLY A 51 7.03 15.52 -1.07
CA GLY A 51 6.16 15.85 -2.19
C GLY A 51 6.63 17.06 -3.03
N PHE A 52 7.75 17.73 -2.66
CA PHE A 52 8.14 18.99 -3.29
C PHE A 52 8.28 18.91 -4.81
N SER A 53 9.08 17.96 -5.31
CA SER A 53 9.36 17.83 -6.75
C SER A 53 8.09 17.60 -7.60
N ALA A 54 7.15 16.82 -7.08
CA ALA A 54 5.89 16.55 -7.77
C ALA A 54 5.00 17.81 -7.81
N ARG A 55 4.94 18.56 -6.71
CA ARG A 55 4.19 19.82 -6.59
C ARG A 55 4.79 20.92 -7.46
N GLU A 56 6.12 21.10 -7.41
CA GLU A 56 6.84 22.05 -8.25
C GLU A 56 6.60 21.78 -9.74
N LYS A 57 6.73 20.50 -10.17
CA LYS A 57 6.47 20.10 -11.56
C LYS A 57 5.03 20.40 -11.98
N SER A 58 4.04 20.23 -11.08
CA SER A 58 2.65 20.54 -11.35
C SER A 58 2.44 22.05 -11.55
N CYS A 59 2.96 22.87 -10.63
CA CYS A 59 2.82 24.32 -10.70
C CYS A 59 3.55 24.94 -11.90
N ARG A 60 4.70 24.39 -12.28
CA ARG A 60 5.45 24.81 -13.47
C ARG A 60 4.66 24.65 -14.78
N LYS A 61 3.77 23.65 -14.87
CA LYS A 61 2.88 23.48 -16.04
C LYS A 61 1.89 24.65 -16.18
N HIS A 62 1.59 25.35 -15.08
CA HIS A 62 0.74 26.52 -15.06
C HIS A 62 1.51 27.85 -15.12
N GLY A 63 2.85 27.79 -15.33
CA GLY A 63 3.72 28.96 -15.33
C GLY A 63 3.96 29.56 -13.95
N LEU A 64 3.71 28.80 -12.87
CA LEU A 64 3.85 29.24 -11.49
C LEU A 64 5.08 28.61 -10.83
N GLY A 65 5.77 29.40 -9.99
CA GLY A 65 6.90 28.93 -9.20
C GLY A 65 6.49 28.25 -7.91
N ALA A 66 7.42 27.48 -7.33
CA ALA A 66 7.29 26.88 -6.02
C ALA A 66 8.29 27.50 -5.04
N ASP A 67 7.86 27.87 -3.84
CA ASP A 67 8.75 28.37 -2.78
C ASP A 67 9.39 27.22 -2.01
N LYS A 68 10.53 26.77 -2.56
CA LYS A 68 11.31 25.67 -1.93
C LYS A 68 11.79 26.03 -0.53
N ALA A 69 12.23 27.28 -0.31
CA ALA A 69 12.74 27.67 0.99
C ALA A 69 11.66 27.62 2.08
N SER A 70 10.45 28.06 1.75
CA SER A 70 9.30 27.95 2.65
C SER A 70 8.91 26.49 2.91
N TYR A 71 8.85 25.69 1.83
CA TYR A 71 8.57 24.25 1.94
C TYR A 71 9.59 23.57 2.84
N ASP A 72 10.90 23.78 2.63
CA ASP A 72 11.96 23.16 3.42
C ASP A 72 11.87 23.52 4.92
N ARG A 73 11.52 24.75 5.26
CA ARG A 73 11.31 25.13 6.67
C ARG A 73 10.16 24.35 7.29
N GLY A 74 9.02 24.28 6.62
CA GLY A 74 7.88 23.49 7.09
C GLY A 74 8.22 22.00 7.16
N PHE A 75 8.95 21.50 6.18
CA PHE A 75 9.40 20.11 6.14
C PHE A 75 10.26 19.75 7.36
N GLN A 76 11.22 20.59 7.73
CA GLN A 76 12.04 20.39 8.92
C GLN A 76 11.21 20.39 10.22
N GLU A 77 10.21 21.27 10.31
CA GLU A 77 9.26 21.24 11.45
C GLU A 77 8.45 19.94 11.50
N GLY A 78 7.98 19.45 10.35
CA GLY A 78 7.24 18.20 10.26
C GLY A 78 8.10 16.99 10.64
N LEU A 79 9.37 16.97 10.24
CA LEU A 79 10.32 15.91 10.62
C LEU A 79 10.46 15.77 12.14
N ALA A 80 10.46 16.88 12.89
CA ALA A 80 10.51 16.82 14.35
C ALA A 80 9.34 16.04 14.97
N GLY A 81 8.15 16.09 14.34
CA GLY A 81 6.98 15.31 14.75
C GLY A 81 6.99 13.87 14.23
N PHE A 82 7.47 13.67 13.00
CA PHE A 82 7.52 12.34 12.37
C PHE A 82 8.63 11.46 12.92
N CYS A 83 9.83 12.01 13.13
CA CYS A 83 11.04 11.25 13.48
C CYS A 83 11.10 10.92 14.98
N THR A 84 10.06 10.35 15.53
CA THR A 84 9.92 9.89 16.92
C THR A 84 9.64 8.40 17.00
N ALA A 85 9.96 7.75 18.12
CA ALA A 85 9.63 6.34 18.35
C ALA A 85 8.11 6.06 18.26
N ALA A 86 7.28 6.97 18.75
CA ALA A 86 5.83 6.84 18.71
C ALA A 86 5.31 6.88 17.26
N SER A 87 5.79 7.85 16.46
CA SER A 87 5.44 7.95 15.04
C SER A 87 5.97 6.77 14.24
N GLY A 88 7.22 6.34 14.49
CA GLY A 88 7.78 5.13 13.90
C GLY A 88 6.93 3.90 14.15
N ARG A 89 6.49 3.70 15.38
CA ARG A 89 5.59 2.60 15.74
C ARG A 89 4.28 2.66 14.97
N HIS A 90 3.64 3.82 14.94
CA HIS A 90 2.37 4.01 14.20
C HIS A 90 2.55 3.74 12.70
N HIS A 91 3.62 4.28 12.10
CA HIS A 91 3.95 4.10 10.69
C HIS A 91 4.20 2.62 10.36
N GLY A 92 4.95 1.89 11.19
CA GLY A 92 5.21 0.46 11.04
C GLY A 92 3.97 -0.41 11.22
N GLN A 93 3.08 -0.08 12.16
CA GLN A 93 1.81 -0.78 12.38
C GLN A 93 0.86 -0.63 11.19
N GLY A 94 0.86 0.52 10.50
CA GLY A 94 0.10 0.76 9.28
C GLY A 94 0.71 0.12 8.02
N GLY A 95 1.87 -0.52 8.13
CA GLY A 95 2.58 -1.11 6.98
C GLY A 95 3.31 -0.08 6.12
N GLY A 96 3.47 1.13 6.62
CA GLY A 96 4.22 2.19 5.94
C GLY A 96 5.66 1.77 5.65
N THR A 97 6.19 2.23 4.51
CA THR A 97 7.60 2.03 4.15
C THR A 97 8.44 3.17 4.68
N TYR A 98 9.66 2.88 5.09
CA TYR A 98 10.61 3.88 5.54
C TYR A 98 11.89 3.80 4.72
N GLN A 99 12.35 4.93 4.20
CA GLN A 99 13.64 5.06 3.54
C GLN A 99 14.68 5.59 4.53
N ARG A 100 15.77 4.87 4.73
CA ARG A 100 16.86 5.33 5.59
C ARG A 100 17.38 6.69 5.15
N GLY A 101 17.66 7.55 6.11
CA GLY A 101 18.10 8.92 5.87
C GLY A 101 16.96 9.92 5.64
N PHE A 102 15.70 9.49 5.66
CA PHE A 102 14.55 10.41 5.65
C PHE A 102 14.51 11.24 6.95
N CYS A 103 14.71 10.60 8.08
CA CYS A 103 14.90 11.29 9.35
C CYS A 103 16.35 11.79 9.47
N PRO A 104 16.55 12.97 10.11
CA PRO A 104 17.88 13.43 10.48
C PRO A 104 18.64 12.38 11.32
N ALA A 105 19.96 12.28 11.13
CA ALA A 105 20.79 11.24 11.74
C ALA A 105 20.63 11.15 13.27
N HIS A 106 20.40 12.28 13.96
CA HIS A 106 20.26 12.33 15.41
C HIS A 106 18.89 11.86 15.93
N THR A 107 17.86 11.72 15.06
CA THR A 107 16.51 11.26 15.42
C THR A 107 16.13 9.95 14.71
N GLU A 108 16.90 9.49 13.72
CA GLU A 108 16.59 8.29 12.95
C GLU A 108 16.56 7.04 13.84
N SER A 109 17.48 6.94 14.81
CA SER A 109 17.52 5.82 15.76
C SER A 109 16.24 5.72 16.58
N ASP A 110 15.71 6.87 17.03
CA ASP A 110 14.46 6.92 17.79
C ASP A 110 13.29 6.44 16.95
N PHE A 111 13.15 6.96 15.73
CA PHE A 111 12.11 6.49 14.80
C PHE A 111 12.21 4.99 14.56
N LEU A 112 13.40 4.47 14.24
CA LEU A 112 13.62 3.07 13.94
C LEU A 112 13.35 2.15 15.14
N SER A 113 13.57 2.61 16.36
CA SER A 113 13.28 1.85 17.58
C SER A 113 11.79 1.50 17.71
N GLY A 114 10.91 2.40 17.27
CA GLY A 114 9.46 2.14 17.19
C GLY A 114 9.05 1.42 15.91
N TYR A 115 9.60 1.85 14.78
CA TYR A 115 9.22 1.38 13.44
C TYR A 115 9.56 -0.09 13.20
N THR A 116 10.81 -0.49 13.48
CA THR A 116 11.29 -1.83 13.10
C THR A 116 10.46 -2.96 13.72
N PRO A 117 10.23 -3.02 15.05
CA PRO A 117 9.43 -4.09 15.63
C PRO A 117 7.96 -4.04 15.17
N ALA A 118 7.40 -2.83 14.99
CA ALA A 118 6.03 -2.67 14.53
C ALA A 118 5.84 -3.16 13.09
N GLN A 119 6.77 -2.82 12.20
CA GLN A 119 6.72 -3.29 10.80
C GLN A 119 6.94 -4.80 10.69
N GLN A 120 7.84 -5.38 11.50
CA GLN A 120 8.02 -6.83 11.55
C GLN A 120 6.72 -7.53 11.95
N LYS A 121 6.04 -7.01 12.98
CA LYS A 121 4.74 -7.53 13.41
C LYS A 121 3.68 -7.41 12.30
N TYR A 122 3.62 -6.28 11.61
CA TYR A 122 2.72 -6.08 10.48
C TYR A 122 2.98 -7.09 9.35
N LYS A 123 4.24 -7.22 8.91
CA LYS A 123 4.63 -8.18 7.85
C LYS A 123 4.29 -9.62 8.23
N PHE A 124 4.54 -9.97 9.48
CA PHE A 124 4.16 -11.29 10.00
C PHE A 124 2.65 -11.51 9.90
N GLN A 125 1.84 -10.56 10.36
CA GLN A 125 0.38 -10.67 10.29
C GLN A 125 -0.12 -10.77 8.84
N GLN A 126 0.47 -10.01 7.90
CA GLN A 126 0.15 -10.14 6.47
C GLN A 126 0.46 -11.54 5.94
N LYS A 127 1.60 -12.13 6.35
CA LYS A 127 1.95 -13.51 5.97
C LYS A 127 0.93 -14.52 6.49
N ILE A 128 0.53 -14.41 7.76
CA ILE A 128 -0.50 -15.27 8.36
C ILE A 128 -1.83 -15.13 7.62
N ASN A 129 -2.28 -13.91 7.36
CA ASN A 129 -3.53 -13.64 6.65
C ASN A 129 -3.49 -14.24 5.22
N ALA A 130 -2.37 -14.12 4.52
CA ALA A 130 -2.20 -14.67 3.18
C ALA A 130 -2.25 -16.22 3.18
N LEU A 131 -1.63 -16.88 4.17
CA LEU A 131 -1.71 -18.33 4.32
C LEU A 131 -3.14 -18.78 4.62
N GLN A 132 -3.82 -18.12 5.53
CA GLN A 132 -5.22 -18.42 5.86
C GLN A 132 -6.16 -18.24 4.66
N ALA A 133 -5.97 -17.18 3.87
CA ALA A 133 -6.75 -16.94 2.65
C ALA A 133 -6.55 -18.04 1.61
N LYS A 134 -5.30 -18.49 1.40
CA LYS A 134 -5.00 -19.62 0.48
C LYS A 134 -5.64 -20.93 0.97
N ILE A 135 -5.55 -21.22 2.26
CA ILE A 135 -6.18 -22.40 2.85
C ILE A 135 -7.70 -22.37 2.64
N ALA A 136 -8.34 -21.23 2.91
CA ALA A 136 -9.78 -21.08 2.72
C ALA A 136 -10.18 -21.27 1.24
N ALA A 137 -9.44 -20.67 0.31
CA ALA A 137 -9.69 -20.83 -1.12
C ALA A 137 -9.55 -22.30 -1.57
N ASN A 138 -8.52 -23.00 -1.11
CA ASN A 138 -8.34 -24.44 -1.43
C ASN A 138 -9.45 -25.30 -0.79
N ASP A 139 -9.86 -25.01 0.45
CA ASP A 139 -10.95 -25.75 1.11
C ASP A 139 -12.31 -25.53 0.37
N ASP A 140 -12.54 -24.34 -0.23
CA ASP A 140 -13.72 -24.08 -1.07
C ASP A 140 -13.67 -24.87 -2.39
N LEU A 141 -12.52 -24.87 -3.09
CA LEU A 141 -12.31 -25.66 -4.30
C LEU A 141 -12.47 -27.17 -4.06
N LEU A 142 -11.95 -27.68 -2.95
CA LEU A 142 -12.11 -29.07 -2.55
C LEU A 142 -13.60 -29.43 -2.36
N ARG A 143 -14.37 -28.55 -1.74
CA ARG A 143 -15.84 -28.74 -1.59
C ARG A 143 -16.54 -28.75 -2.95
N GLU A 144 -16.16 -27.86 -3.86
CA GLU A 144 -16.73 -27.80 -5.20
C GLU A 144 -16.42 -29.06 -6.01
N GLU A 145 -15.13 -29.47 -6.09
CA GLU A 145 -14.72 -30.68 -6.84
C GLU A 145 -15.35 -31.95 -6.26
N SER A 146 -15.51 -32.03 -4.92
CA SER A 146 -16.17 -33.16 -4.27
C SER A 146 -17.65 -33.33 -4.64
N ARG A 147 -18.31 -32.27 -5.08
CA ARG A 147 -19.73 -32.26 -5.50
C ARG A 147 -19.92 -32.53 -7.00
N ARG A 148 -18.87 -32.42 -7.80
CA ARG A 148 -18.93 -32.62 -9.26
C ARG A 148 -19.15 -34.10 -9.60
N THR A 149 -19.80 -34.35 -10.75
CA THR A 149 -19.96 -35.69 -11.31
C THR A 149 -19.65 -35.62 -12.81
N PRO A 150 -18.61 -36.32 -13.31
CA PRO A 150 -17.67 -37.14 -12.56
C PRO A 150 -16.70 -36.29 -11.70
N LYS A 151 -16.18 -36.85 -10.61
CA LYS A 151 -15.16 -36.23 -9.74
C LYS A 151 -13.80 -36.23 -10.41
N ASN A 152 -13.06 -35.12 -10.25
CA ASN A 152 -11.65 -35.07 -10.63
C ASN A 152 -10.76 -35.45 -9.45
N SER A 153 -10.48 -36.75 -9.31
CA SER A 153 -9.70 -37.28 -8.18
C SER A 153 -8.30 -36.69 -8.10
N SER A 154 -7.62 -36.50 -9.24
CA SER A 154 -6.27 -35.95 -9.26
C SER A 154 -6.22 -34.48 -8.76
N GLU A 155 -7.24 -33.69 -9.06
CA GLU A 155 -7.34 -32.32 -8.57
C GLU A 155 -7.68 -32.26 -7.08
N ILE A 156 -8.54 -33.16 -6.60
CA ILE A 156 -8.83 -33.31 -5.17
C ILE A 156 -7.57 -33.68 -4.38
N ASP A 157 -6.78 -34.64 -4.87
CA ASP A 157 -5.53 -35.05 -4.21
C ASP A 157 -4.50 -33.91 -4.21
N ARG A 158 -4.36 -33.19 -5.33
CA ARG A 158 -3.48 -32.02 -5.44
C ARG A 158 -3.83 -30.92 -4.45
N LEU A 159 -5.10 -30.50 -4.42
CA LEU A 159 -5.60 -29.47 -3.51
C LEU A 159 -5.47 -29.89 -2.05
N GLY A 160 -5.74 -31.17 -1.74
CA GLY A 160 -5.61 -31.72 -0.40
C GLY A 160 -4.17 -31.69 0.10
N ALA A 161 -3.21 -32.10 -0.75
CA ALA A 161 -1.78 -32.08 -0.43
C ALA A 161 -1.27 -30.63 -0.22
N GLU A 162 -1.69 -29.71 -1.10
CA GLU A 162 -1.33 -28.29 -0.97
C GLU A 162 -1.91 -27.66 0.30
N THR A 163 -3.17 -27.93 0.61
CA THR A 163 -3.82 -27.45 1.84
C THR A 163 -3.11 -27.96 3.09
N LYS A 164 -2.72 -29.23 3.11
CA LYS A 164 -1.94 -29.80 4.22
C LYS A 164 -0.63 -29.05 4.42
N ARG A 165 0.13 -28.84 3.34
CA ARG A 165 1.39 -28.09 3.38
C ARG A 165 1.21 -26.65 3.90
N LEU A 166 0.19 -25.95 3.43
CA LEU A 166 -0.11 -24.58 3.89
C LEU A 166 -0.48 -24.55 5.38
N LYS A 167 -1.26 -25.53 5.87
CA LYS A 167 -1.61 -25.64 7.30
C LYS A 167 -0.37 -25.94 8.17
N GLU A 168 0.57 -26.72 7.68
CA GLU A 168 1.85 -26.98 8.35
C GLU A 168 2.73 -25.73 8.38
N GLU A 169 2.84 -25.01 7.27
CA GLU A 169 3.55 -23.72 7.21
C GLU A 169 2.95 -22.70 8.16
N LEU A 170 1.62 -22.56 8.19
CA LEU A 170 0.92 -21.65 9.11
C LEU A 170 1.25 -21.99 10.58
N ARG A 171 1.20 -23.28 10.94
CA ARG A 171 1.53 -23.75 12.29
C ARG A 171 2.97 -23.43 12.66
N MET A 172 3.91 -23.66 11.75
CA MET A 172 5.32 -23.35 11.96
C MET A 172 5.55 -21.85 12.18
N GLN A 173 4.93 -20.99 11.36
CA GLN A 173 5.04 -19.54 11.53
C GLN A 173 4.50 -19.08 12.89
N MET A 174 3.37 -19.62 13.32
CA MET A 174 2.79 -19.29 14.62
C MET A 174 3.65 -19.77 15.80
N TYR A 175 4.28 -20.93 15.67
CA TYR A 175 5.17 -21.47 16.69
C TYR A 175 6.43 -20.63 16.86
N LEU A 176 7.08 -20.26 15.76
CA LEU A 176 8.30 -19.44 15.79
C LEU A 176 8.08 -18.10 16.50
N ARG A 177 6.91 -17.51 16.36
CA ARG A 177 6.58 -16.24 17.02
C ARG A 177 6.43 -16.35 18.55
N VAL A 178 6.14 -17.52 19.08
CA VAL A 178 6.01 -17.71 20.54
C VAL A 178 7.39 -17.76 21.21
N LEU A 179 8.43 -18.00 20.41
CA LEU A 179 9.82 -18.12 20.89
C LEU A 179 10.59 -16.79 20.82
N ASP A 180 10.07 -15.76 20.09
CA ASP A 180 10.62 -14.39 19.99
C ASP A 180 9.97 -13.45 21.03
#